data_88c56ba3936304a9df69d874c75beccf
#
_entry.id   88c56ba3936304a9df69d874c75beccf
#
_cell.length_a   1.000
_cell.length_b   1.000
_cell.length_c   1.000
_cell.angle_alpha   90.00
_cell.angle_beta   90.00
_cell.angle_gamma   90.00
#
_symmetry.space_group_name_H-M   'P 1'
#
loop_
_entity.id
_entity.type
_entity.pdbx_description
1 polymer ?
#
loop_
_entity_poly.entity_id
_entity_poly.type
_entity_poly.pdbx_seq_one_letter_code
_entity_poly.pdbx_strand_id
1 'polypeptide(L)'
;MGQHDWYRNKEWSEDIELAFRARLSRSRDLYNKTQYLRIQASYLLSSSDPTIQNVGLGMMNEVLSDYPDIDDVIFNKFDALVNVGDFFYRREDFETAYINYKKAIGYDKKKTVVQDHAYHGFIKSAVFSKHEEAYPAGLKYLEDARDTNLLFLSEIYDHYLASAMLYAAIGRHETAKECASVSLRVLNEESPLHMKSGLRSIDRKR
;
A
#
# COMPACT_ATOMS: atom_id res chain seq x y z
N MET A 1 -14.93 -18.88 -16.28
CA MET A 1 -14.58 -18.23 -15.02
C MET A 1 -13.94 -19.25 -14.10
N GLY A 2 -12.73 -19.00 -13.63
CA GLY A 2 -12.04 -19.89 -12.72
C GLY A 2 -12.71 -19.93 -11.35
N GLN A 3 -12.47 -21.00 -10.58
CA GLN A 3 -13.06 -21.22 -9.26
C GLN A 3 -12.77 -20.07 -8.27
N HIS A 4 -11.75 -19.22 -8.55
CA HIS A 4 -11.27 -18.14 -7.69
C HIS A 4 -11.58 -16.71 -8.20
N ASP A 5 -12.36 -16.56 -9.27
CA ASP A 5 -12.61 -15.24 -9.87
C ASP A 5 -13.74 -14.45 -9.19
N TRP A 6 -14.53 -15.08 -8.33
CA TRP A 6 -15.72 -14.49 -7.73
C TRP A 6 -15.45 -13.32 -6.77
N TYR A 7 -14.21 -13.15 -6.29
CA TYR A 7 -13.76 -12.06 -5.43
C TYR A 7 -12.74 -11.15 -6.14
N ARG A 8 -12.83 -11.05 -7.47
CA ARG A 8 -11.96 -10.22 -8.31
C ARG A 8 -12.75 -9.45 -9.35
N ASN A 9 -14.00 -9.10 -9.02
CA ASN A 9 -14.87 -8.35 -9.93
C ASN A 9 -14.32 -6.94 -10.11
N LYS A 10 -14.24 -6.48 -11.34
CA LYS A 10 -13.85 -5.12 -11.72
C LYS A 10 -15.05 -4.20 -11.90
N GLU A 11 -16.20 -4.77 -12.17
CA GLU A 11 -17.50 -4.12 -12.24
C GLU A 11 -18.26 -4.40 -10.96
N TRP A 12 -19.22 -3.52 -10.63
CA TRP A 12 -20.03 -3.69 -9.44
C TRP A 12 -21.47 -3.31 -9.71
N SER A 13 -22.37 -4.20 -9.35
CA SER A 13 -23.83 -4.03 -9.44
C SER A 13 -24.46 -4.74 -8.25
N GLU A 14 -25.76 -4.48 -8.01
CA GLU A 14 -26.51 -5.14 -6.96
C GLU A 14 -26.47 -6.68 -7.07
N ASP A 15 -26.62 -7.22 -8.29
CA ASP A 15 -26.56 -8.67 -8.53
C ASP A 15 -25.17 -9.25 -8.20
N ILE A 16 -24.10 -8.53 -8.58
CA ILE A 16 -22.72 -8.94 -8.26
C ILE A 16 -22.50 -8.91 -6.76
N GLU A 17 -22.98 -7.88 -6.08
CA GLU A 17 -22.88 -7.75 -4.64
C GLU A 17 -23.60 -8.90 -3.93
N LEU A 18 -24.85 -9.17 -4.29
CA LEU A 18 -25.62 -10.27 -3.72
C LEU A 18 -24.91 -11.63 -3.92
N ALA A 19 -24.41 -11.90 -5.10
CA ALA A 19 -23.66 -13.10 -5.40
C ALA A 19 -22.35 -13.20 -4.60
N PHE A 20 -21.62 -12.09 -4.47
CA PHE A 20 -20.40 -12.00 -3.68
C PHE A 20 -20.67 -12.24 -2.19
N ARG A 21 -21.65 -11.53 -1.61
CA ARG A 21 -22.03 -11.68 -0.20
C ARG A 21 -22.53 -13.08 0.14
N ALA A 22 -23.31 -13.70 -0.75
CA ALA A 22 -23.78 -15.08 -0.59
C ALA A 22 -22.63 -16.09 -0.56
N ARG A 23 -21.54 -15.87 -1.32
CA ARG A 23 -20.35 -16.73 -1.28
C ARG A 23 -19.49 -16.45 -0.04
N LEU A 24 -19.31 -15.17 0.29
CA LEU A 24 -18.56 -14.74 1.47
C LEU A 24 -19.16 -15.31 2.76
N SER A 25 -20.49 -15.34 2.88
CA SER A 25 -21.18 -15.89 4.07
C SER A 25 -20.92 -17.39 4.30
N ARG A 26 -20.61 -18.15 3.25
CA ARG A 26 -20.27 -19.57 3.33
C ARG A 26 -18.85 -19.83 3.83
N SER A 27 -17.97 -18.84 3.77
CA SER A 27 -16.64 -18.96 4.35
C SER A 27 -16.76 -18.97 5.88
N ARG A 28 -16.23 -20.01 6.54
CA ARG A 28 -16.28 -20.15 8.01
C ARG A 28 -15.08 -19.50 8.69
N ASP A 29 -13.98 -19.38 7.97
CA ASP A 29 -12.71 -18.88 8.45
C ASP A 29 -12.63 -17.36 8.28
N LEU A 30 -12.27 -16.65 9.35
CA LEU A 30 -12.16 -15.20 9.35
C LEU A 30 -11.01 -14.70 8.50
N TYR A 31 -9.89 -15.44 8.43
CA TYR A 31 -8.79 -15.15 7.52
C TYR A 31 -9.26 -15.07 6.07
N ASN A 32 -9.93 -16.13 5.60
CA ASN A 32 -10.44 -16.18 4.23
C ASN A 32 -11.51 -15.11 3.96
N LYS A 33 -12.42 -14.84 4.93
CA LYS A 33 -13.43 -13.79 4.77
C LYS A 33 -12.78 -12.43 4.55
N THR A 34 -11.87 -12.05 5.44
CA THR A 34 -11.18 -10.75 5.37
C THR A 34 -10.29 -10.67 4.15
N GLN A 35 -9.64 -11.76 3.74
CA GLN A 35 -8.84 -11.83 2.53
C GLN A 35 -9.70 -11.61 1.27
N TYR A 36 -10.86 -12.28 1.16
CA TYR A 36 -11.75 -12.12 0.00
C TYR A 36 -12.32 -10.71 -0.10
N LEU A 37 -12.75 -10.12 1.04
CA LEU A 37 -13.18 -8.73 1.10
C LEU A 37 -12.08 -7.78 0.63
N ARG A 38 -10.88 -7.91 1.18
CA ARG A 38 -9.74 -7.06 0.85
C ARG A 38 -9.35 -7.17 -0.62
N ILE A 39 -9.25 -8.40 -1.16
CA ILE A 39 -8.91 -8.59 -2.56
C ILE A 39 -10.00 -7.99 -3.46
N GLN A 40 -11.28 -8.27 -3.20
CA GLN A 40 -12.37 -7.67 -3.96
C GLN A 40 -12.31 -6.14 -3.91
N ALA A 41 -12.12 -5.57 -2.73
CA ALA A 41 -11.99 -4.13 -2.54
C ALA A 41 -10.82 -3.55 -3.36
N SER A 42 -9.65 -4.21 -3.40
CA SER A 42 -8.50 -3.71 -4.17
C SER A 42 -8.78 -3.64 -5.68
N TYR A 43 -9.56 -4.59 -6.21
CA TYR A 43 -10.02 -4.54 -7.61
C TYR A 43 -10.96 -3.35 -7.85
N LEU A 44 -11.90 -3.09 -6.94
CA LEU A 44 -12.84 -1.96 -7.05
C LEU A 44 -12.13 -0.61 -6.90
N LEU A 45 -11.13 -0.50 -6.01
CA LEU A 45 -10.30 0.70 -5.86
C LEU A 45 -9.49 1.04 -7.12
N SER A 46 -9.26 0.05 -7.99
CA SER A 46 -8.57 0.23 -9.27
C SER A 46 -9.49 0.72 -10.40
N SER A 47 -10.81 0.81 -10.16
CA SER A 47 -11.77 1.33 -11.14
C SER A 47 -11.52 2.80 -11.43
N SER A 48 -11.92 3.27 -12.62
CA SER A 48 -12.00 4.70 -12.94
C SER A 48 -13.30 5.35 -12.44
N ASP A 49 -14.31 4.55 -12.05
CA ASP A 49 -15.60 5.03 -11.55
C ASP A 49 -15.53 5.31 -10.06
N PRO A 50 -15.72 6.58 -9.60
CA PRO A 50 -15.71 6.94 -8.20
C PRO A 50 -16.76 6.19 -7.36
N THR A 51 -17.91 5.83 -7.95
CA THR A 51 -18.96 5.09 -7.25
C THR A 51 -18.47 3.69 -6.88
N ILE A 52 -17.83 3.01 -7.83
CA ILE A 52 -17.23 1.67 -7.62
C ILE A 52 -16.08 1.76 -6.61
N GLN A 53 -15.26 2.81 -6.69
CA GLN A 53 -14.17 3.03 -5.73
C GLN A 53 -14.70 3.24 -4.30
N ASN A 54 -15.81 3.95 -4.12
CA ASN A 54 -16.44 4.14 -2.80
C ASN A 54 -16.92 2.80 -2.23
N VAL A 55 -17.43 1.90 -3.05
CA VAL A 55 -17.74 0.52 -2.61
C VAL A 55 -16.46 -0.19 -2.14
N GLY A 56 -15.38 -0.08 -2.89
CA GLY A 56 -14.08 -0.62 -2.50
C GLY A 56 -13.58 -0.09 -1.15
N LEU A 57 -13.66 1.24 -0.93
CA LEU A 57 -13.34 1.85 0.36
C LEU A 57 -14.25 1.32 1.48
N GLY A 58 -15.56 1.17 1.23
CA GLY A 58 -16.50 0.58 2.17
C GLY A 58 -16.10 -0.82 2.60
N MET A 59 -15.72 -1.68 1.65
CA MET A 59 -15.24 -3.04 1.95
C MET A 59 -13.91 -3.05 2.72
N MET A 60 -12.97 -2.14 2.43
CA MET A 60 -11.75 -2.00 3.24
C MET A 60 -12.08 -1.60 4.67
N ASN A 61 -13.00 -0.65 4.86
CA ASN A 61 -13.47 -0.26 6.19
C ASN A 61 -14.15 -1.42 6.92
N GLU A 62 -14.95 -2.25 6.24
CA GLU A 62 -15.53 -3.46 6.81
C GLU A 62 -14.44 -4.40 7.36
N VAL A 63 -13.35 -4.62 6.61
CA VAL A 63 -12.21 -5.42 7.11
C VAL A 63 -11.61 -4.80 8.38
N LEU A 64 -11.53 -3.48 8.45
CA LEU A 64 -10.89 -2.77 9.55
C LEU A 64 -11.75 -2.71 10.82
N SER A 65 -13.09 -2.52 10.66
CA SER A 65 -14.01 -2.25 11.78
C SER A 65 -14.76 -3.49 12.27
N ASP A 66 -15.20 -4.36 11.36
CA ASP A 66 -16.18 -5.40 11.69
C ASP A 66 -15.53 -6.73 12.10
N TYR A 67 -14.21 -6.84 11.95
CA TYR A 67 -13.46 -8.04 12.31
C TYR A 67 -12.52 -7.78 13.50
N PRO A 68 -12.32 -8.77 14.39
CA PRO A 68 -11.47 -8.61 15.58
C PRO A 68 -9.98 -8.51 15.22
N ASP A 69 -9.20 -7.89 16.12
CA ASP A 69 -7.73 -7.80 16.02
C ASP A 69 -7.07 -9.10 16.54
N ILE A 70 -7.32 -10.20 15.86
CA ILE A 70 -6.71 -11.50 16.13
C ILE A 70 -5.69 -11.86 15.06
N ASP A 71 -4.82 -12.81 15.36
CA ASP A 71 -3.71 -13.20 14.52
C ASP A 71 -4.11 -13.56 13.09
N ASP A 72 -5.22 -14.23 12.92
CA ASP A 72 -5.71 -14.64 11.60
C ASP A 72 -6.21 -13.46 10.74
N VAL A 73 -6.52 -12.32 11.35
CA VAL A 73 -7.11 -11.16 10.69
C VAL A 73 -6.13 -10.00 10.55
N ILE A 74 -5.19 -9.85 11.48
CA ILE A 74 -4.24 -8.72 11.56
C ILE A 74 -3.51 -8.50 10.23
N PHE A 75 -3.08 -9.55 9.55
CA PHE A 75 -2.42 -9.45 8.26
C PHE A 75 -3.31 -8.79 7.20
N ASN A 76 -4.58 -9.19 7.13
CA ASN A 76 -5.53 -8.60 6.19
C ASN A 76 -5.89 -7.15 6.55
N LYS A 77 -5.93 -6.79 7.84
CA LYS A 77 -6.10 -5.40 8.29
C LYS A 77 -4.89 -4.53 7.94
N PHE A 78 -3.68 -5.05 8.14
CA PHE A 78 -2.46 -4.38 7.70
C PHE A 78 -2.52 -4.06 6.20
N ASP A 79 -2.75 -5.07 5.37
CA ASP A 79 -2.83 -4.90 3.93
C ASP A 79 -4.01 -3.99 3.50
N ALA A 80 -5.15 -4.01 4.20
CA ALA A 80 -6.26 -3.12 3.92
C ALA A 80 -5.86 -1.65 4.14
N LEU A 81 -5.17 -1.34 5.23
CA LEU A 81 -4.64 0.00 5.50
C LEU A 81 -3.62 0.44 4.46
N VAL A 82 -2.74 -0.47 4.02
CA VAL A 82 -1.78 -0.18 2.95
C VAL A 82 -2.52 0.13 1.64
N ASN A 83 -3.49 -0.70 1.25
CA ASN A 83 -4.29 -0.46 0.04
C ASN A 83 -5.05 0.88 0.08
N VAL A 84 -5.59 1.26 1.24
CA VAL A 84 -6.25 2.57 1.43
C VAL A 84 -5.21 3.70 1.35
N GLY A 85 -4.06 3.54 1.97
CA GLY A 85 -2.93 4.48 1.87
C GLY A 85 -2.51 4.70 0.42
N ASP A 86 -2.31 3.63 -0.35
CA ASP A 86 -1.96 3.68 -1.77
C ASP A 86 -3.03 4.38 -2.62
N PHE A 87 -4.30 4.13 -2.29
CA PHE A 87 -5.42 4.76 -2.99
C PHE A 87 -5.42 6.28 -2.82
N PHE A 88 -5.24 6.78 -1.59
CA PHE A 88 -5.18 8.21 -1.31
C PHE A 88 -3.88 8.85 -1.79
N TYR A 89 -2.74 8.14 -1.67
CA TYR A 89 -1.45 8.61 -2.19
C TYR A 89 -1.50 8.88 -3.69
N ARG A 90 -2.10 7.97 -4.49
CA ARG A 90 -2.29 8.17 -5.93
C ARG A 90 -3.20 9.35 -6.30
N ARG A 91 -4.02 9.80 -5.36
CA ARG A 91 -4.89 10.98 -5.49
C ARG A 91 -4.27 12.26 -4.95
N GLU A 92 -3.03 12.19 -4.52
CA GLU A 92 -2.31 13.30 -3.90
C GLU A 92 -2.94 13.78 -2.57
N ASP A 93 -3.86 12.98 -1.98
CA ASP A 93 -4.30 13.16 -0.61
C ASP A 93 -3.29 12.51 0.34
N PHE A 94 -2.14 13.19 0.48
CA PHE A 94 -1.00 12.69 1.24
C PHE A 94 -1.29 12.63 2.75
N GLU A 95 -2.17 13.50 3.24
CA GLU A 95 -2.59 13.49 4.65
C GLU A 95 -3.33 12.20 5.00
N THR A 96 -4.37 11.86 4.23
CA THR A 96 -5.12 10.61 4.44
C THR A 96 -4.23 9.39 4.20
N ALA A 97 -3.35 9.43 3.21
CA ALA A 97 -2.38 8.37 2.95
C ALA A 97 -1.46 8.15 4.16
N TYR A 98 -0.87 9.22 4.70
CA TYR A 98 -0.01 9.19 5.89
C TYR A 98 -0.70 8.53 7.09
N ILE A 99 -1.93 8.95 7.38
CA ILE A 99 -2.71 8.40 8.49
C ILE A 99 -2.89 6.87 8.35
N ASN A 100 -3.20 6.40 7.16
CA ASN A 100 -3.41 4.97 6.91
C ASN A 100 -2.12 4.15 6.98
N TYR A 101 -1.03 4.61 6.38
CA TYR A 101 0.26 3.94 6.50
C TYR A 101 0.78 3.92 7.94
N LYS A 102 0.61 5.02 8.69
CA LYS A 102 0.97 5.08 10.11
C LYS A 102 0.21 4.05 10.95
N LYS A 103 -1.10 3.87 10.68
CA LYS A 103 -1.90 2.81 11.32
C LYS A 103 -1.41 1.42 10.91
N ALA A 104 -1.08 1.20 9.63
CA ALA A 104 -0.54 -0.08 9.16
C ALA A 104 0.74 -0.46 9.91
N ILE A 105 1.71 0.44 10.01
CA ILE A 105 2.95 0.23 10.77
C ILE A 105 2.68 -0.11 12.25
N GLY A 106 1.60 0.40 12.82
CA GLY A 106 1.16 0.05 14.18
C GLY A 106 0.82 -1.44 14.35
N TYR A 107 0.32 -2.09 13.30
CA TYR A 107 0.05 -3.53 13.29
C TYR A 107 1.34 -4.36 13.13
N ASP A 108 2.32 -3.86 12.38
CA ASP A 108 3.60 -4.55 12.13
C ASP A 108 4.37 -4.84 13.44
N LYS A 109 4.31 -3.94 14.42
CA LYS A 109 4.93 -4.15 15.75
C LYS A 109 4.40 -5.36 16.50
N LYS A 110 3.26 -5.91 16.11
CA LYS A 110 2.64 -7.09 16.71
C LYS A 110 3.05 -8.39 16.03
N LYS A 111 3.57 -8.31 14.83
CA LYS A 111 4.03 -9.46 14.03
C LYS A 111 5.30 -9.08 13.28
N THR A 112 6.31 -9.86 13.38
CA THR A 112 7.65 -9.73 12.80
C THR A 112 7.69 -9.81 11.25
N VAL A 113 6.63 -9.37 10.57
CA VAL A 113 6.59 -9.31 9.10
C VAL A 113 6.84 -7.86 8.69
N VAL A 114 8.09 -7.56 8.37
CA VAL A 114 8.46 -6.26 7.81
C VAL A 114 7.87 -6.18 6.39
N GLN A 115 6.94 -5.25 6.20
CA GLN A 115 6.42 -4.94 4.88
C GLN A 115 6.96 -3.57 4.46
N ASP A 116 8.06 -3.58 3.75
CA ASP A 116 8.81 -2.40 3.32
C ASP A 116 7.94 -1.36 2.61
N HIS A 117 6.95 -1.82 1.84
CA HIS A 117 6.04 -0.95 1.10
C HIS A 117 5.25 0.02 2.00
N ALA A 118 4.77 -0.43 3.18
CA ALA A 118 4.03 0.43 4.11
C ALA A 118 4.93 1.55 4.68
N TYR A 119 6.19 1.23 4.98
CA TYR A 119 7.16 2.21 5.47
C TYR A 119 7.56 3.21 4.39
N HIS A 120 7.77 2.75 3.14
CA HIS A 120 8.04 3.66 2.03
C HIS A 120 6.87 4.61 1.78
N GLY A 121 5.63 4.09 1.81
CA GLY A 121 4.42 4.90 1.71
C GLY A 121 4.30 5.91 2.85
N PHE A 122 4.57 5.48 4.09
CA PHE A 122 4.59 6.33 5.28
C PHE A 122 5.59 7.48 5.15
N ILE A 123 6.83 7.19 4.76
CA ILE A 123 7.88 8.21 4.61
C ILE A 123 7.49 9.21 3.51
N LYS A 124 7.13 8.72 2.33
CA LYS A 124 6.77 9.57 1.18
C LYS A 124 5.59 10.49 1.52
N SER A 125 4.53 9.93 2.11
CA SER A 125 3.35 10.72 2.49
C SER A 125 3.65 11.71 3.62
N ALA A 126 4.45 11.33 4.63
CA ALA A 126 4.88 12.24 5.70
C ALA A 126 5.66 13.44 5.17
N VAL A 127 6.54 13.22 4.18
CA VAL A 127 7.30 14.33 3.55
C VAL A 127 6.37 15.26 2.79
N PHE A 128 5.44 14.74 1.99
CA PHE A 128 4.50 15.57 1.23
C PHE A 128 3.52 16.35 2.11
N SER A 129 3.02 15.76 3.19
CA SER A 129 2.12 16.41 4.15
C SER A 129 2.85 17.17 5.27
N LYS A 130 4.21 17.20 5.23
CA LYS A 130 5.07 17.93 6.17
C LYS A 130 4.92 17.50 7.63
N HIS A 131 4.74 16.21 7.86
CA HIS A 131 4.75 15.61 9.20
C HIS A 131 6.18 15.42 9.71
N GLU A 132 6.86 16.50 10.08
CA GLU A 132 8.27 16.47 10.50
C GLU A 132 8.50 15.59 11.73
N GLU A 133 7.52 15.46 12.61
CA GLU A 133 7.55 14.56 13.77
C GLU A 133 7.68 13.08 13.40
N ALA A 134 7.36 12.72 12.16
CA ALA A 134 7.48 11.36 11.64
C ALA A 134 8.89 11.03 11.09
N TYR A 135 9.71 12.05 10.79
CA TYR A 135 11.00 11.87 10.14
C TYR A 135 11.99 10.99 10.93
N PRO A 136 12.10 11.11 12.27
CA PRO A 136 12.98 10.22 13.04
C PRO A 136 12.62 8.74 12.91
N ALA A 137 11.31 8.42 12.86
CA ALA A 137 10.85 7.04 12.67
C ALA A 137 11.17 6.54 11.26
N GLY A 138 11.00 7.39 10.25
CA GLY A 138 11.37 7.09 8.86
C GLY A 138 12.88 6.84 8.70
N LEU A 139 13.73 7.69 9.31
CA LEU A 139 15.19 7.51 9.28
C LEU A 139 15.61 6.19 9.91
N LYS A 140 15.07 5.87 11.09
CA LYS A 140 15.35 4.61 11.77
C LYS A 140 15.00 3.41 10.87
N TYR A 141 13.82 3.45 10.24
CA TYR A 141 13.43 2.39 9.32
C TYR A 141 14.43 2.24 8.16
N LEU A 142 14.82 3.36 7.53
CA LEU A 142 15.78 3.33 6.41
C LEU A 142 17.17 2.80 6.83
N GLU A 143 17.58 3.05 8.06
CA GLU A 143 18.83 2.50 8.63
C GLU A 143 18.71 1.00 8.88
N ASP A 144 17.62 0.55 9.48
CA ASP A 144 17.36 -0.86 9.76
C ASP A 144 17.20 -1.67 8.45
N ALA A 145 16.59 -1.08 7.42
CA ALA A 145 16.35 -1.73 6.11
C ALA A 145 17.62 -1.87 5.25
N ARG A 146 18.71 -1.12 5.53
CA ARG A 146 19.98 -1.24 4.79
C ARG A 146 20.59 -2.65 4.86
N ASP A 147 20.28 -3.37 5.92
CA ASP A 147 20.78 -4.73 6.16
C ASP A 147 19.85 -5.81 5.57
N THR A 148 18.71 -5.42 5.02
CA THR A 148 17.78 -6.35 4.36
C THR A 148 18.10 -6.45 2.87
N ASN A 149 18.15 -7.69 2.34
CA ASN A 149 18.30 -7.93 0.91
C ASN A 149 17.03 -7.52 0.18
N LEU A 150 17.00 -6.31 -0.38
CA LEU A 150 15.95 -5.87 -1.29
C LEU A 150 15.99 -6.77 -2.55
N LEU A 151 14.99 -7.61 -2.72
CA LEU A 151 14.98 -8.68 -3.73
C LEU A 151 14.45 -8.21 -5.08
N PHE A 152 13.56 -7.20 -5.08
CA PHE A 152 12.88 -6.76 -6.29
C PHE A 152 13.27 -5.34 -6.67
N LEU A 153 13.41 -5.08 -7.97
CA LEU A 153 13.73 -3.72 -8.48
C LEU A 153 12.73 -2.67 -8.02
N SER A 154 11.44 -3.03 -7.88
CA SER A 154 10.43 -2.13 -7.35
C SER A 154 10.67 -1.74 -5.89
N GLU A 155 11.15 -2.67 -5.07
CA GLU A 155 11.50 -2.41 -3.66
C GLU A 155 12.73 -1.50 -3.56
N ILE A 156 13.75 -1.77 -4.39
CA ILE A 156 14.94 -0.93 -4.49
C ILE A 156 14.57 0.49 -4.92
N TYR A 157 13.73 0.61 -5.95
CA TYR A 157 13.23 1.90 -6.42
C TYR A 157 12.53 2.68 -5.30
N ASP A 158 11.53 2.05 -4.65
CA ASP A 158 10.74 2.69 -3.59
C ASP A 158 11.59 3.06 -2.38
N HIS A 159 12.53 2.19 -1.98
CA HIS A 159 13.45 2.46 -0.87
C HIS A 159 14.32 3.70 -1.13
N TYR A 160 14.97 3.76 -2.29
CA TYR A 160 15.84 4.89 -2.62
C TYR A 160 15.06 6.17 -2.92
N LEU A 161 13.84 6.07 -3.46
CA LEU A 161 12.96 7.23 -3.61
C LEU A 161 12.54 7.80 -2.25
N ALA A 162 12.07 6.96 -1.34
CA ALA A 162 11.69 7.38 0.01
C ALA A 162 12.89 7.97 0.77
N SER A 163 14.08 7.36 0.63
CA SER A 163 15.33 7.86 1.19
C SER A 163 15.69 9.25 0.65
N ALA A 164 15.65 9.42 -0.68
CA ALA A 164 15.94 10.71 -1.31
C ALA A 164 15.01 11.81 -0.80
N MET A 165 13.72 11.53 -0.74
CA MET A 165 12.72 12.48 -0.27
C MET A 165 12.96 12.88 1.20
N LEU A 166 13.19 11.90 2.08
CA LEU A 166 13.39 12.17 3.50
C LEU A 166 14.71 12.89 3.76
N TYR A 167 15.81 12.49 3.11
CA TYR A 167 17.10 13.18 3.24
C TYR A 167 17.04 14.61 2.72
N ALA A 168 16.31 14.87 1.63
CA ALA A 168 16.08 16.22 1.15
C ALA A 168 15.29 17.08 2.15
N ALA A 169 14.23 16.51 2.73
CA ALA A 169 13.38 17.19 3.71
C ALA A 169 14.14 17.60 4.98
N ILE A 170 15.17 16.82 5.39
CA ILE A 170 16.01 17.14 6.55
C ILE A 170 17.30 17.90 6.19
N GLY A 171 17.43 18.39 4.95
CA GLY A 171 18.57 19.20 4.51
C GLY A 171 19.85 18.43 4.16
N ARG A 172 19.82 17.09 4.11
CA ARG A 172 20.97 16.25 3.70
C ARG A 172 21.02 16.07 2.18
N HIS A 173 21.22 17.18 1.46
CA HIS A 173 21.04 17.26 0.00
C HIS A 173 21.96 16.35 -0.81
N GLU A 174 23.22 16.16 -0.39
CA GLU A 174 24.15 15.28 -1.13
C GLU A 174 23.71 13.80 -1.04
N THR A 175 23.37 13.33 0.17
CA THR A 175 22.82 11.98 0.35
C THR A 175 21.49 11.80 -0.41
N ALA A 176 20.65 12.83 -0.42
CA ALA A 176 19.40 12.82 -1.19
C ALA A 176 19.66 12.65 -2.69
N LYS A 177 20.64 13.36 -3.26
CA LYS A 177 21.04 13.22 -4.68
C LYS A 177 21.56 11.83 -5.01
N GLU A 178 22.38 11.24 -4.14
CA GLU A 178 22.88 9.88 -4.32
C GLU A 178 21.73 8.88 -4.37
N CYS A 179 20.82 8.94 -3.40
CA CYS A 179 19.62 8.09 -3.36
C CYS A 179 18.74 8.30 -4.60
N ALA A 180 18.47 9.53 -5.00
CA ALA A 180 17.69 9.84 -6.20
C ALA A 180 18.34 9.25 -7.47
N SER A 181 19.67 9.32 -7.58
CA SER A 181 20.40 8.76 -8.71
C SER A 181 20.25 7.23 -8.80
N VAL A 182 20.24 6.54 -7.67
CA VAL A 182 20.00 5.08 -7.63
C VAL A 182 18.57 4.77 -8.05
N SER A 183 17.58 5.48 -7.49
CA SER A 183 16.17 5.28 -7.83
C SER A 183 15.91 5.49 -9.33
N LEU A 184 16.47 6.58 -9.91
CA LEU A 184 16.36 6.86 -11.35
C LEU A 184 17.03 5.79 -12.22
N ARG A 185 18.17 5.28 -11.81
CA ARG A 185 18.85 4.19 -12.51
C ARG A 185 17.99 2.94 -12.55
N VAL A 186 17.44 2.53 -11.41
CA VAL A 186 16.54 1.37 -11.32
C VAL A 186 15.28 1.55 -12.17
N LEU A 187 14.72 2.76 -12.20
CA LEU A 187 13.55 3.07 -13.03
C LEU A 187 13.84 2.93 -14.54
N ASN A 188 15.09 3.18 -14.97
CA ASN A 188 15.51 3.11 -16.35
C ASN A 188 16.04 1.72 -16.76
N GLU A 189 16.34 0.85 -15.80
CA GLU A 189 16.67 -0.54 -16.10
C GLU A 189 15.43 -1.25 -16.67
N GLU A 190 15.54 -1.76 -17.91
CA GLU A 190 14.49 -2.55 -18.55
C GLU A 190 14.41 -3.93 -17.89
N SER A 191 13.60 -4.07 -16.84
CA SER A 191 13.28 -5.39 -16.29
C SER A 191 12.04 -5.96 -16.96
N PRO A 192 12.10 -7.14 -17.60
CA PRO A 192 11.00 -7.69 -18.40
C PRO A 192 9.74 -8.05 -17.60
N LEU A 193 9.80 -8.20 -16.29
CA LEU A 193 8.76 -8.90 -15.53
C LEU A 193 7.93 -8.05 -14.56
N HIS A 194 8.38 -6.90 -14.07
CA HIS A 194 7.68 -6.21 -12.96
C HIS A 194 7.36 -4.73 -13.16
N MET A 195 7.81 -4.07 -14.20
CA MET A 195 7.57 -2.63 -14.41
C MET A 195 6.29 -2.26 -15.19
N LYS A 196 5.41 -3.21 -15.49
CA LYS A 196 4.19 -2.91 -16.27
C LYS A 196 3.01 -2.38 -15.44
N SER A 197 3.10 -2.32 -14.13
CA SER A 197 2.01 -1.85 -13.27
C SER A 197 2.27 -0.43 -12.74
N GLY A 198 1.64 0.56 -13.36
CA GLY A 198 1.25 1.84 -12.74
C GLY A 198 2.32 2.83 -12.25
N LEU A 199 3.49 2.39 -11.81
CA LEU A 199 4.53 3.26 -11.24
C LEU A 199 5.13 4.24 -12.26
N ARG A 200 5.18 3.87 -13.56
CA ARG A 200 5.70 4.75 -14.63
C ARG A 200 4.85 6.01 -14.88
N SER A 201 3.60 6.04 -14.46
CA SER A 201 2.70 7.16 -14.79
C SER A 201 2.73 8.30 -13.78
N ILE A 202 3.14 8.05 -12.55
CA ILE A 202 3.06 9.02 -11.45
C ILE A 202 4.30 9.92 -11.42
N ASP A 203 5.49 9.35 -11.59
CA ASP A 203 6.76 10.08 -11.42
C ASP A 203 7.28 10.81 -12.68
N ARG A 204 6.68 10.57 -13.87
CA ARG A 204 7.05 11.27 -15.12
C ARG A 204 6.36 12.62 -15.33
N LYS A 205 5.43 13.01 -14.47
CA LYS A 205 4.67 14.27 -14.61
C LYS A 205 5.17 15.40 -13.70
N ARG A 206 6.33 15.24 -13.05
CA ARG A 206 6.92 16.29 -12.23
C ARG A 206 8.34 16.62 -12.63
#